data_c8e39feb2dbfb243c49f580a2d6942ea
#
_entry.id   c8e39feb2dbfb243c49f580a2d6942ea
#
_cell.length_a   1.000
_cell.length_b   1.000
_cell.length_c   1.000
_cell.angle_alpha   90.00
_cell.angle_beta   90.00
_cell.angle_gamma   90.00
#
_symmetry.space_group_name_H-M   'P 1'
#
loop_
_entity.id
_entity.type
_entity.pdbx_description
1 polymer ?
#
loop_
_entity_poly.entity_id
_entity_poly.type
_entity_poly.pdbx_seq_one_letter_code
_entity_poly.pdbx_strand_id
1 'polypeptide(L)'
;MKTRRFLSVFLLLALLAGFCMIPAQALEDPDIQAKAALLVDANTGAVVYAKNEHQELYPASLTKIMTALLTLEAVEEGRLSLDQELTATESALSGLSADGSSANIKAGEIMSVENLLYCMMVVSANEACDILAEAVSGSVDAFVDAMNDKAKELGCTNTHFVNPNGLHDSQHYTSAWDLYLITKAALEYDDFMRICDTGSITIPATNLSQERVLHTTNYLINGWRSRGYINKDAHGIKTGSTSDAGHCLVSSAQRGSLSFLSVVLGCERLTLEDGEIRTMSFYETNRLFNWGFDNFSYKTVVTADEYPKEVPVSLSKTEHVTVHPAQDVEILMPNGLSAGDLVRDIQLTGSPVEAPVSKGQKLGTMTLSYNGKTYAQVDLLASNDVDASKLLTFWRDVKLFFARPVVKIVGVILLVLVVLLLLWKLVFGRRRYRYGRSVGRGRNQGYRGRRRF
;
A
#
# COMPACT_ATOMS: atom_id res chain seq x y z
N MET A 1 -57.94 23.29 -15.57
CA MET A 1 -56.78 24.22 -15.77
C MET A 1 -55.68 24.13 -14.73
N LYS A 2 -55.96 23.86 -13.45
CA LYS A 2 -54.93 23.78 -12.38
C LYS A 2 -54.00 22.57 -12.52
N THR A 3 -54.46 21.39 -12.90
CA THR A 3 -53.68 20.16 -13.10
C THR A 3 -52.65 20.25 -14.21
N ARG A 4 -52.96 20.92 -15.34
CA ARG A 4 -51.99 21.13 -16.44
C ARG A 4 -50.82 22.07 -16.03
N ARG A 5 -51.10 23.08 -15.20
CA ARG A 5 -50.01 23.97 -14.69
C ARG A 5 -49.09 23.27 -13.71
N PHE A 6 -49.59 22.36 -12.86
CA PHE A 6 -48.76 21.55 -11.97
C PHE A 6 -47.85 20.59 -12.74
N LEU A 7 -48.39 19.95 -13.80
CA LEU A 7 -47.63 19.04 -14.65
C LEU A 7 -46.50 19.77 -15.40
N SER A 8 -46.79 20.99 -15.90
CA SER A 8 -45.79 21.80 -16.60
C SER A 8 -44.66 22.29 -15.65
N VAL A 9 -44.99 22.65 -14.43
CA VAL A 9 -43.98 23.07 -13.41
C VAL A 9 -43.13 21.88 -12.97
N PHE A 10 -43.74 20.69 -12.81
CA PHE A 10 -43.02 19.46 -12.47
C PHE A 10 -42.09 19.00 -13.61
N LEU A 11 -42.54 19.12 -14.88
CA LEU A 11 -41.69 18.82 -16.04
C LEU A 11 -40.53 19.82 -16.17
N LEU A 12 -40.77 21.10 -15.85
CA LEU A 12 -39.73 22.14 -15.88
C LEU A 12 -38.71 21.95 -14.77
N LEU A 13 -39.14 21.56 -13.56
CA LEU A 13 -38.27 21.21 -12.45
C LEU A 13 -37.47 19.92 -12.72
N ALA A 14 -38.07 18.92 -13.35
CA ALA A 14 -37.37 17.70 -13.75
C ALA A 14 -36.35 17.95 -14.87
N LEU A 15 -36.66 18.86 -15.82
CA LEU A 15 -35.72 19.31 -16.85
C LEU A 15 -34.57 20.14 -16.24
N LEU A 16 -34.84 21.03 -15.27
CA LEU A 16 -33.81 21.78 -14.55
C LEU A 16 -32.92 20.89 -13.66
N ALA A 17 -33.47 19.85 -13.02
CA ALA A 17 -32.72 18.86 -12.28
C ALA A 17 -31.80 17.99 -13.16
N GLY A 18 -32.21 17.73 -14.41
CA GLY A 18 -31.38 17.03 -15.40
C GLY A 18 -30.16 17.84 -15.91
N PHE A 19 -30.22 19.17 -15.81
CA PHE A 19 -29.11 20.06 -16.22
C PHE A 19 -28.06 20.29 -15.12
N CYS A 20 -28.29 19.85 -13.86
CA CYS A 20 -27.34 20.01 -12.75
C CYS A 20 -26.42 18.82 -12.53
N MET A 21 -26.44 17.81 -13.38
CA MET A 21 -25.35 16.85 -13.44
C MET A 21 -24.22 17.49 -14.25
N ILE A 22 -23.37 18.28 -13.60
CA ILE A 22 -22.05 18.60 -14.11
C ILE A 22 -21.32 17.25 -14.15
N PRO A 23 -21.00 16.71 -15.35
CA PRO A 23 -20.20 15.49 -15.40
C PRO A 23 -18.90 15.83 -14.64
N ALA A 24 -18.49 14.97 -13.71
CA ALA A 24 -17.15 15.06 -13.14
C ALA A 24 -16.20 15.12 -14.34
N GLN A 25 -15.56 16.26 -14.54
CA GLN A 25 -14.69 16.46 -15.69
C GLN A 25 -13.56 15.46 -15.50
N ALA A 26 -13.46 14.50 -16.41
CA ALA A 26 -12.37 13.53 -16.40
C ALA A 26 -11.07 14.34 -16.41
N LEU A 27 -10.15 13.99 -15.52
CA LEU A 27 -8.86 14.63 -15.46
C LEU A 27 -8.18 14.50 -16.82
N GLU A 28 -7.75 15.62 -17.40
CA GLU A 28 -7.10 15.62 -18.72
C GLU A 28 -5.74 14.93 -18.61
N ASP A 29 -5.49 13.99 -19.52
CA ASP A 29 -4.20 13.29 -19.60
C ASP A 29 -3.11 14.32 -19.97
N PRO A 30 -2.00 14.39 -19.24
CA PRO A 30 -0.91 15.32 -19.56
C PRO A 30 -0.19 14.99 -20.89
N ASP A 31 -0.49 13.87 -21.54
CA ASP A 31 0.10 13.39 -22.79
C ASP A 31 1.65 13.48 -22.78
N ILE A 32 2.25 12.73 -21.87
CA ILE A 32 3.71 12.73 -21.63
C ILE A 32 4.44 12.06 -22.80
N GLN A 33 5.41 12.77 -23.41
CA GLN A 33 6.20 12.33 -24.53
C GLN A 33 7.42 11.52 -24.08
N ALA A 34 7.16 10.33 -23.55
CA ALA A 34 8.14 9.33 -23.12
C ALA A 34 7.67 7.94 -23.53
N LYS A 35 8.59 6.97 -23.66
CA LYS A 35 8.21 5.56 -23.90
C LYS A 35 7.47 4.97 -22.68
N ALA A 36 7.96 5.28 -21.48
CA ALA A 36 7.27 4.97 -20.24
C ALA A 36 7.40 6.15 -19.24
N ALA A 37 6.36 6.37 -18.44
CA ALA A 37 6.37 7.38 -17.39
C ALA A 37 5.52 6.93 -16.19
N LEU A 38 5.95 7.33 -15.01
CA LEU A 38 5.27 7.06 -13.76
C LEU A 38 5.37 8.28 -12.85
N LEU A 39 4.26 8.65 -12.19
CA LEU A 39 4.22 9.61 -11.09
C LEU A 39 3.53 8.96 -9.91
N VAL A 40 4.20 8.91 -8.79
CA VAL A 40 3.72 8.30 -7.56
C VAL A 40 3.76 9.33 -6.43
N ASP A 41 2.74 9.33 -5.59
CA ASP A 41 2.77 10.04 -4.32
C ASP A 41 3.80 9.38 -3.40
N ALA A 42 4.87 10.09 -3.07
CA ALA A 42 5.97 9.56 -2.30
C ALA A 42 5.58 9.19 -0.85
N ASN A 43 4.53 9.83 -0.30
CA ASN A 43 4.10 9.60 1.07
C ASN A 43 3.27 8.31 1.21
N THR A 44 2.42 8.01 0.21
CA THR A 44 1.46 6.90 0.29
C THR A 44 1.74 5.76 -0.69
N GLY A 45 2.55 6.00 -1.71
CA GLY A 45 2.77 5.06 -2.82
C GLY A 45 1.60 5.02 -3.82
N ALA A 46 0.64 5.95 -3.72
CA ALA A 46 -0.48 6.00 -4.65
C ALA A 46 -0.02 6.43 -6.05
N VAL A 47 -0.37 5.63 -7.06
CA VAL A 47 -0.09 5.96 -8.46
C VAL A 47 -1.01 7.09 -8.91
N VAL A 48 -0.39 8.20 -9.32
CA VAL A 48 -1.04 9.42 -9.81
C VAL A 48 -1.15 9.43 -11.33
N TYR A 49 -0.06 9.02 -12.00
CA TYR A 49 0.00 8.86 -13.45
C TYR A 49 0.84 7.64 -13.82
N ALA A 50 0.41 6.90 -14.84
CA ALA A 50 1.14 5.75 -15.35
C ALA A 50 0.97 5.66 -16.88
N LYS A 51 2.08 5.44 -17.58
CA LYS A 51 2.16 5.18 -19.02
C LYS A 51 3.20 4.09 -19.25
N ASN A 52 2.76 2.91 -19.71
CA ASN A 52 3.64 1.77 -20.01
C ASN A 52 4.61 1.44 -18.86
N GLU A 53 4.18 1.59 -17.62
CA GLU A 53 5.00 1.54 -16.41
C GLU A 53 5.73 0.21 -16.20
N HIS A 54 5.22 -0.87 -16.79
CA HIS A 54 5.82 -2.22 -16.74
C HIS A 54 6.59 -2.59 -18.01
N GLN A 55 6.70 -1.69 -18.99
CA GLN A 55 7.46 -1.94 -20.21
C GLN A 55 8.95 -2.05 -19.91
N GLU A 56 9.58 -3.12 -20.36
CA GLU A 56 11.05 -3.29 -20.31
C GLU A 56 11.73 -2.29 -21.23
N LEU A 57 12.60 -1.47 -20.66
CA LEU A 57 13.38 -0.44 -21.33
C LEU A 57 14.79 -0.42 -20.75
N TYR A 58 15.73 0.15 -21.52
CA TYR A 58 17.10 0.31 -21.04
C TYR A 58 17.20 1.46 -20.03
N PRO A 59 17.72 1.22 -18.81
CA PRO A 59 17.79 2.23 -17.76
C PRO A 59 18.90 3.27 -17.97
N ALA A 60 19.92 2.94 -18.75
CA ALA A 60 21.17 3.69 -18.76
C ALA A 60 21.69 3.91 -17.32
N SER A 61 22.25 5.08 -17.02
CA SER A 61 22.80 5.38 -15.68
C SER A 61 21.78 5.49 -14.54
N LEU A 62 20.47 5.24 -14.77
CA LEU A 62 19.53 5.05 -13.67
C LEU A 62 19.83 3.78 -12.85
N THR A 63 20.54 2.82 -13.45
CA THR A 63 21.13 1.64 -12.78
C THR A 63 21.87 2.00 -11.50
N LYS A 64 22.53 3.16 -11.46
CA LYS A 64 23.31 3.65 -10.32
C LYS A 64 22.49 3.88 -9.06
N ILE A 65 21.17 3.94 -9.19
CA ILE A 65 20.26 3.99 -8.02
C ILE A 65 20.37 2.67 -7.25
N MET A 66 20.37 1.53 -7.94
CA MET A 66 20.58 0.21 -7.32
C MET A 66 21.99 0.08 -6.73
N THR A 67 23.00 0.59 -7.42
CA THR A 67 24.38 0.58 -6.91
C THR A 67 24.51 1.41 -5.65
N ALA A 68 23.85 2.59 -5.59
CA ALA A 68 23.82 3.41 -4.39
C ALA A 68 23.07 2.72 -3.25
N LEU A 69 21.92 2.10 -3.53
CA LEU A 69 21.13 1.35 -2.57
C LEU A 69 21.99 0.27 -1.87
N LEU A 70 22.61 -0.61 -2.64
CA LEU A 70 23.42 -1.71 -2.07
C LEU A 70 24.66 -1.19 -1.33
N THR A 71 25.24 -0.07 -1.78
CA THR A 71 26.37 0.54 -1.08
C THR A 71 25.93 1.12 0.27
N LEU A 72 24.81 1.81 0.33
CA LEU A 72 24.28 2.40 1.57
C LEU A 72 23.75 1.31 2.52
N GLU A 73 23.17 0.23 1.99
CA GLU A 73 22.82 -0.96 2.78
C GLU A 73 24.07 -1.57 3.44
N ALA A 74 25.19 -1.69 2.70
CA ALA A 74 26.44 -2.16 3.26
C ALA A 74 27.01 -1.23 4.35
N VAL A 75 26.77 0.08 4.23
CA VAL A 75 27.15 1.06 5.26
C VAL A 75 26.28 0.90 6.50
N GLU A 76 24.95 0.78 6.36
CA GLU A 76 24.05 0.59 7.50
C GLU A 76 24.33 -0.72 8.27
N GLU A 77 24.65 -1.79 7.53
CA GLU A 77 25.05 -3.08 8.10
C GLU A 77 26.44 -3.07 8.73
N GLY A 78 27.21 -1.99 8.62
CA GLY A 78 28.57 -1.85 9.15
C GLY A 78 29.62 -2.66 8.39
N ARG A 79 29.33 -3.11 7.17
CA ARG A 79 30.30 -3.77 6.26
C ARG A 79 31.22 -2.74 5.58
N LEU A 80 30.73 -1.52 5.42
CA LEU A 80 31.48 -0.33 4.98
C LEU A 80 31.22 0.83 5.93
N SER A 81 32.02 1.91 5.81
CA SER A 81 31.68 3.22 6.37
C SER A 81 31.88 4.31 5.33
N LEU A 82 31.12 5.42 5.43
CA LEU A 82 31.20 6.50 4.45
C LEU A 82 32.58 7.14 4.38
N ASP A 83 33.32 7.18 5.45
CA ASP A 83 34.68 7.72 5.59
C ASP A 83 35.76 6.69 5.24
N GLN A 84 35.39 5.41 5.02
CA GLN A 84 36.35 4.36 4.63
C GLN A 84 36.99 4.70 3.29
N GLU A 85 38.32 4.70 3.27
CA GLU A 85 39.09 4.89 2.05
C GLU A 85 39.18 3.61 1.24
N LEU A 86 38.87 3.71 -0.05
CA LEU A 86 38.98 2.66 -1.04
C LEU A 86 40.02 3.04 -2.09
N THR A 87 40.78 2.05 -2.54
CA THR A 87 41.74 2.22 -3.63
C THR A 87 41.12 1.76 -4.95
N ALA A 88 41.08 2.62 -5.95
CA ALA A 88 40.63 2.25 -7.29
C ALA A 88 41.57 1.20 -7.89
N THR A 89 41.06 0.01 -8.16
CA THR A 89 41.83 -1.09 -8.74
C THR A 89 41.91 -0.96 -10.25
N GLU A 90 42.88 -1.59 -10.90
CA GLU A 90 42.93 -1.67 -12.37
C GLU A 90 41.75 -2.46 -12.92
N SER A 91 41.24 -3.48 -12.20
CA SER A 91 40.06 -4.25 -12.56
C SER A 91 38.78 -3.38 -12.60
N ALA A 92 38.55 -2.55 -11.59
CA ALA A 92 37.40 -1.64 -11.53
C ALA A 92 37.39 -0.57 -12.64
N LEU A 93 38.56 -0.28 -13.26
CA LEU A 93 38.64 0.65 -14.37
C LEU A 93 38.70 -0.06 -15.72
N SER A 94 38.77 -1.38 -15.76
CA SER A 94 38.81 -2.15 -17.00
C SER A 94 37.44 -2.23 -17.65
N GLY A 95 37.42 -2.25 -19.02
CA GLY A 95 36.15 -2.42 -19.74
C GLY A 95 35.23 -1.19 -19.79
N LEU A 96 35.62 -0.08 -19.18
CA LEU A 96 34.85 1.17 -19.25
C LEU A 96 35.03 1.84 -20.63
N SER A 97 33.94 2.38 -21.17
CA SER A 97 33.99 3.13 -22.43
C SER A 97 34.72 4.47 -22.24
N ALA A 98 35.61 4.80 -23.18
CA ALA A 98 36.31 6.08 -23.18
C ALA A 98 35.36 7.29 -23.26
N ASP A 99 34.18 7.12 -23.88
CA ASP A 99 33.15 8.15 -24.01
C ASP A 99 32.12 8.08 -22.86
N GLY A 100 32.33 7.19 -21.87
CA GLY A 100 31.47 7.05 -20.71
C GLY A 100 31.58 8.23 -19.73
N SER A 101 30.55 8.42 -18.92
CA SER A 101 30.60 9.42 -17.82
C SER A 101 31.68 9.04 -16.81
N SER A 102 32.55 9.98 -16.46
CA SER A 102 33.73 9.77 -15.59
C SER A 102 33.97 10.97 -14.71
N ALA A 103 34.48 10.71 -13.51
CA ALA A 103 35.10 11.69 -12.62
C ALA A 103 36.63 11.73 -12.78
N ASN A 104 37.17 11.03 -13.78
CA ASN A 104 38.60 10.86 -14.07
C ASN A 104 39.38 10.23 -12.88
N ILE A 105 38.78 9.24 -12.24
CA ILE A 105 39.44 8.45 -11.19
C ILE A 105 40.49 7.55 -11.84
N LYS A 106 41.67 7.49 -11.24
CA LYS A 106 42.82 6.74 -11.78
C LYS A 106 43.08 5.47 -10.99
N ALA A 107 43.66 4.46 -11.63
CA ALA A 107 44.11 3.27 -10.92
C ALA A 107 45.12 3.65 -9.80
N GLY A 108 44.94 3.11 -8.62
CA GLY A 108 45.70 3.45 -7.42
C GLY A 108 45.25 4.75 -6.72
N GLU A 109 44.23 5.45 -7.23
CA GLU A 109 43.64 6.61 -6.54
C GLU A 109 42.84 6.17 -5.32
N ILE A 110 43.01 6.90 -4.21
CA ILE A 110 42.39 6.59 -2.92
C ILE A 110 41.31 7.64 -2.66
N MET A 111 40.08 7.18 -2.43
CA MET A 111 38.90 8.03 -2.16
C MET A 111 38.00 7.38 -1.13
N SER A 112 37.30 8.20 -0.34
CA SER A 112 36.29 7.69 0.60
C SER A 112 35.07 7.14 -0.15
N VAL A 113 34.34 6.21 0.47
CA VAL A 113 33.05 5.69 -0.01
C VAL A 113 32.09 6.85 -0.34
N GLU A 114 32.01 7.86 0.55
CA GLU A 114 31.16 9.02 0.33
C GLU A 114 31.54 9.81 -0.93
N ASN A 115 32.84 10.07 -1.14
CA ASN A 115 33.30 10.78 -2.33
C ASN A 115 33.05 9.99 -3.62
N LEU A 116 33.17 8.66 -3.56
CA LEU A 116 32.80 7.78 -4.69
C LEU A 116 31.30 7.83 -4.97
N LEU A 117 30.44 7.82 -3.95
CA LEU A 117 29.00 8.00 -4.11
C LEU A 117 28.67 9.36 -4.74
N TYR A 118 29.34 10.44 -4.34
CA TYR A 118 29.18 11.74 -5.01
C TYR A 118 29.64 11.70 -6.48
N CYS A 119 30.79 11.10 -6.79
CA CYS A 119 31.25 10.93 -8.16
C CYS A 119 30.21 10.15 -8.99
N MET A 120 29.68 9.07 -8.46
CA MET A 120 28.68 8.23 -9.10
C MET A 120 27.35 8.93 -9.34
N MET A 121 26.80 9.61 -8.32
CA MET A 121 25.45 10.17 -8.42
C MET A 121 25.43 11.55 -9.07
N VAL A 122 26.41 12.41 -8.81
CA VAL A 122 26.45 13.80 -9.30
C VAL A 122 26.88 13.88 -10.76
N VAL A 123 28.06 13.32 -11.12
CA VAL A 123 28.55 13.36 -12.50
C VAL A 123 28.36 12.04 -13.25
N SER A 124 27.73 11.07 -12.61
CA SER A 124 27.43 9.77 -13.21
C SER A 124 28.67 8.91 -13.52
N ALA A 125 29.76 9.07 -12.75
CA ALA A 125 31.02 8.37 -12.97
C ALA A 125 30.82 6.84 -12.98
N ASN A 126 31.24 6.17 -14.07
CA ASN A 126 31.07 4.72 -14.22
C ASN A 126 32.09 3.96 -13.36
N GLU A 127 33.34 4.45 -13.33
CA GLU A 127 34.43 3.85 -12.55
C GLU A 127 34.11 3.83 -11.04
N ALA A 128 33.38 4.84 -10.53
CA ALA A 128 32.99 4.87 -9.14
C ALA A 128 32.01 3.73 -8.80
N CYS A 129 31.18 3.29 -9.75
CA CYS A 129 30.27 2.16 -9.56
C CYS A 129 31.04 0.86 -9.35
N ASP A 130 32.05 0.61 -10.20
CA ASP A 130 32.79 -0.65 -10.20
C ASP A 130 33.71 -0.72 -8.97
N ILE A 131 34.30 0.41 -8.53
CA ILE A 131 35.07 0.50 -7.28
C ILE A 131 34.17 0.18 -6.06
N LEU A 132 32.96 0.77 -6.01
CA LEU A 132 32.01 0.49 -4.93
C LEU A 132 31.51 -0.95 -4.98
N ALA A 133 31.25 -1.49 -6.18
CA ALA A 133 30.84 -2.88 -6.38
C ALA A 133 31.88 -3.88 -5.84
N GLU A 134 33.17 -3.67 -6.17
CA GLU A 134 34.25 -4.48 -5.63
C GLU A 134 34.35 -4.38 -4.11
N ALA A 135 34.16 -3.19 -3.54
CA ALA A 135 34.21 -2.98 -2.11
C ALA A 135 33.06 -3.66 -1.35
N VAL A 136 31.85 -3.65 -1.92
CA VAL A 136 30.65 -4.24 -1.30
C VAL A 136 30.64 -5.76 -1.40
N SER A 137 31.00 -6.32 -2.55
CA SER A 137 30.80 -7.74 -2.88
C SER A 137 32.08 -8.50 -3.24
N GLY A 138 33.24 -7.83 -3.25
CA GLY A 138 34.55 -8.43 -3.58
C GLY A 138 34.82 -8.52 -5.08
N SER A 139 33.82 -8.43 -5.96
CA SER A 139 33.94 -8.36 -7.41
C SER A 139 32.69 -7.72 -8.03
N VAL A 140 32.85 -7.19 -9.25
CA VAL A 140 31.72 -6.64 -10.04
C VAL A 140 30.69 -7.72 -10.34
N ASP A 141 31.10 -8.94 -10.70
CA ASP A 141 30.18 -10.05 -11.01
C ASP A 141 29.33 -10.42 -9.78
N ALA A 142 29.94 -10.58 -8.60
CA ALA A 142 29.21 -10.86 -7.37
C ALA A 142 28.27 -9.71 -6.97
N PHE A 143 28.64 -8.47 -7.28
CA PHE A 143 27.78 -7.32 -7.05
C PHE A 143 26.57 -7.32 -8.00
N VAL A 144 26.75 -7.67 -9.26
CA VAL A 144 25.64 -7.82 -10.24
C VAL A 144 24.68 -8.92 -9.80
N ASP A 145 25.16 -10.04 -9.28
CA ASP A 145 24.31 -11.06 -8.67
C ASP A 145 23.49 -10.47 -7.50
N ALA A 146 24.14 -9.70 -6.61
CA ALA A 146 23.46 -9.03 -5.51
C ALA A 146 22.41 -7.98 -5.99
N MET A 147 22.69 -7.23 -7.08
CA MET A 147 21.72 -6.32 -7.70
C MET A 147 20.47 -7.06 -8.16
N ASN A 148 20.64 -8.20 -8.84
CA ASN A 148 19.53 -9.00 -9.34
C ASN A 148 18.74 -9.66 -8.19
N ASP A 149 19.40 -10.10 -7.14
CA ASP A 149 18.74 -10.66 -5.96
C ASP A 149 17.97 -9.58 -5.19
N LYS A 150 18.55 -8.38 -5.03
CA LYS A 150 17.84 -7.23 -4.42
C LYS A 150 16.63 -6.80 -5.26
N ALA A 151 16.73 -6.78 -6.58
CA ALA A 151 15.60 -6.51 -7.45
C ALA A 151 14.44 -7.50 -7.23
N LYS A 152 14.75 -8.80 -7.12
CA LYS A 152 13.73 -9.82 -6.79
C LYS A 152 13.12 -9.62 -5.40
N GLU A 153 13.96 -9.32 -4.39
CA GLU A 153 13.51 -9.02 -3.02
C GLU A 153 12.52 -7.86 -2.97
N LEU A 154 12.79 -6.80 -3.76
CA LEU A 154 11.93 -5.63 -3.88
C LEU A 154 10.66 -5.87 -4.70
N GLY A 155 10.50 -7.06 -5.30
CA GLY A 155 9.35 -7.41 -6.13
C GLY A 155 9.42 -6.87 -7.57
N CYS A 156 10.62 -6.52 -8.05
CA CYS A 156 10.83 -6.16 -9.45
C CYS A 156 10.64 -7.38 -10.35
N THR A 157 9.77 -7.26 -11.34
CA THR A 157 9.44 -8.36 -12.26
C THR A 157 9.92 -8.13 -13.68
N ASN A 158 10.34 -6.91 -14.01
CA ASN A 158 10.78 -6.48 -15.33
C ASN A 158 12.18 -5.86 -15.29
N THR A 159 13.07 -6.41 -14.45
CA THR A 159 14.42 -5.88 -14.24
C THR A 159 15.46 -6.99 -14.30
N HIS A 160 16.53 -6.73 -15.04
CA HIS A 160 17.74 -7.54 -15.05
C HIS A 160 18.96 -6.64 -15.24
N PHE A 161 19.94 -6.76 -14.35
CA PHE A 161 21.20 -6.03 -14.39
C PHE A 161 22.33 -6.93 -14.86
N VAL A 162 23.25 -6.37 -15.67
CA VAL A 162 24.47 -7.05 -16.11
C VAL A 162 25.74 -6.24 -15.80
N ASN A 163 25.59 -5.02 -15.30
CA ASN A 163 26.68 -4.18 -14.79
C ASN A 163 26.15 -3.17 -13.77
N PRO A 164 27.00 -2.57 -12.90
CA PRO A 164 26.57 -1.62 -11.87
C PRO A 164 26.44 -0.17 -12.34
N ASN A 165 26.81 0.16 -13.58
CA ASN A 165 26.93 1.53 -14.07
C ASN A 165 25.88 1.91 -15.14
N GLY A 166 25.23 0.93 -15.77
CA GLY A 166 24.19 1.13 -16.79
C GLY A 166 24.73 1.34 -18.20
N LEU A 167 25.97 0.93 -18.49
CA LEU A 167 26.43 0.79 -19.85
C LEU A 167 25.53 -0.19 -20.61
N HIS A 168 25.32 0.12 -21.90
CA HIS A 168 24.35 -0.63 -22.69
C HIS A 168 24.73 -2.11 -22.85
N ASP A 169 23.76 -2.96 -22.57
CA ASP A 169 23.72 -4.37 -22.93
C ASP A 169 22.28 -4.76 -23.23
N SER A 170 22.04 -5.64 -24.17
CA SER A 170 20.68 -6.06 -24.56
C SER A 170 19.95 -6.82 -23.47
N GLN A 171 20.67 -7.39 -22.49
CA GLN A 171 20.11 -8.08 -21.34
C GLN A 171 20.01 -7.17 -20.10
N HIS A 172 20.37 -5.88 -20.21
CA HIS A 172 20.33 -4.91 -19.13
C HIS A 172 19.08 -4.03 -19.27
N TYR A 173 18.01 -4.39 -18.60
CA TYR A 173 16.70 -3.72 -18.72
C TYR A 173 16.01 -3.53 -17.37
N THR A 174 15.06 -2.63 -17.36
CA THR A 174 14.19 -2.35 -16.21
C THR A 174 12.87 -1.75 -16.70
N SER A 175 11.93 -1.50 -15.77
CA SER A 175 10.68 -0.75 -16.03
C SER A 175 10.59 0.50 -15.18
N ALA A 176 9.66 1.40 -15.51
CA ALA A 176 9.42 2.58 -14.68
C ALA A 176 8.90 2.21 -13.30
N TRP A 177 8.08 1.16 -13.20
CA TRP A 177 7.59 0.63 -11.94
C TRP A 177 8.71 0.03 -11.08
N ASP A 178 9.57 -0.79 -11.66
CA ASP A 178 10.67 -1.41 -10.93
C ASP A 178 11.69 -0.37 -10.44
N LEU A 179 11.99 0.64 -11.27
CA LEU A 179 12.82 1.78 -10.83
C LEU A 179 12.17 2.58 -9.69
N TYR A 180 10.84 2.71 -9.68
CA TYR A 180 10.14 3.27 -8.53
C TYR A 180 10.38 2.44 -7.27
N LEU A 181 10.25 1.11 -7.34
CA LEU A 181 10.48 0.23 -6.19
C LEU A 181 11.91 0.33 -5.66
N ILE A 182 12.90 0.30 -6.56
CA ILE A 182 14.32 0.45 -6.23
C ILE A 182 14.60 1.82 -5.61
N THR A 183 14.06 2.88 -6.22
CA THR A 183 14.24 4.25 -5.72
C THR A 183 13.59 4.43 -4.35
N LYS A 184 12.38 3.88 -4.16
CA LYS A 184 11.69 3.90 -2.88
C LYS A 184 12.52 3.25 -1.78
N ALA A 185 13.13 2.09 -2.05
CA ALA A 185 14.01 1.43 -1.11
C ALA A 185 15.26 2.27 -0.82
N ALA A 186 15.85 2.93 -1.83
CA ALA A 186 16.99 3.81 -1.63
C ALA A 186 16.67 5.07 -0.81
N LEU A 187 15.42 5.56 -0.89
CA LEU A 187 14.95 6.70 -0.11
C LEU A 187 14.83 6.44 1.41
N GLU A 188 14.87 5.18 1.85
CA GLU A 188 14.90 4.84 3.27
C GLU A 188 16.23 5.24 3.93
N TYR A 189 17.29 5.51 3.14
CA TYR A 189 18.61 5.94 3.60
C TYR A 189 18.77 7.44 3.48
N ASP A 190 18.90 8.16 4.58
CA ASP A 190 19.03 9.64 4.62
C ASP A 190 20.18 10.14 3.74
N ASP A 191 21.30 9.42 3.70
CA ASP A 191 22.47 9.75 2.89
C ASP A 191 22.18 9.67 1.39
N PHE A 192 21.20 8.87 0.95
CA PHE A 192 20.85 8.77 -0.47
C PHE A 192 20.40 10.13 -1.03
N MET A 193 19.40 10.76 -0.40
CA MET A 193 18.92 12.07 -0.86
C MET A 193 19.93 13.18 -0.62
N ARG A 194 20.67 13.14 0.47
CA ARG A 194 21.74 14.11 0.73
C ARG A 194 22.78 14.14 -0.42
N ILE A 195 23.11 12.97 -0.97
CA ILE A 195 24.04 12.84 -2.11
C ILE A 195 23.36 13.23 -3.42
N CYS A 196 22.16 12.69 -3.71
CA CYS A 196 21.47 12.88 -4.98
C CYS A 196 20.97 14.30 -5.22
N ASP A 197 20.61 15.03 -4.16
CA ASP A 197 20.10 16.43 -4.24
C ASP A 197 21.25 17.45 -4.27
N THR A 198 22.48 16.98 -4.41
CA THR A 198 23.66 17.84 -4.50
C THR A 198 23.83 18.42 -5.88
N GLY A 199 23.60 19.70 -6.03
CA GLY A 199 23.73 20.41 -7.30
C GLY A 199 25.19 20.60 -7.75
N SER A 200 26.13 20.77 -6.79
CA SER A 200 27.57 20.93 -7.03
C SER A 200 28.34 20.60 -5.77
N ILE A 201 29.50 19.93 -5.92
CA ILE A 201 30.38 19.57 -4.81
C ILE A 201 31.84 19.62 -5.24
N THR A 202 32.72 19.97 -4.33
CA THR A 202 34.17 19.88 -4.51
C THR A 202 34.68 18.60 -3.83
N ILE A 203 35.23 17.68 -4.62
CA ILE A 203 35.93 16.50 -4.10
C ILE A 203 37.36 16.93 -3.79
N PRO A 204 37.85 16.69 -2.57
CA PRO A 204 39.20 17.06 -2.17
C PRO A 204 40.29 16.45 -3.06
N ALA A 205 41.49 17.02 -3.03
CA ALA A 205 42.66 16.42 -3.66
C ALA A 205 42.94 15.02 -3.04
N THR A 206 43.36 14.11 -3.91
CA THR A 206 43.71 12.73 -3.54
C THR A 206 45.21 12.51 -3.68
N ASN A 207 45.67 11.28 -3.47
CA ASN A 207 47.05 10.91 -3.72
C ASN A 207 47.49 11.06 -5.19
N LEU A 208 46.56 11.05 -6.14
CA LEU A 208 46.87 11.06 -7.60
C LEU A 208 46.19 12.22 -8.37
N SER A 209 45.34 13.01 -7.76
CA SER A 209 44.59 14.04 -8.46
C SER A 209 44.43 15.28 -7.57
N GLN A 210 44.40 16.46 -8.24
CA GLN A 210 44.02 17.70 -7.61
C GLN A 210 42.53 17.67 -7.25
N GLU A 211 42.06 18.65 -6.42
CA GLU A 211 40.63 18.83 -6.17
C GLU A 211 39.84 18.94 -7.48
N ARG A 212 38.60 18.45 -7.46
CA ARG A 212 37.70 18.51 -8.62
C ARG A 212 36.34 19.01 -8.23
N VAL A 213 35.81 19.97 -8.97
CA VAL A 213 34.44 20.46 -8.81
C VAL A 213 33.52 19.64 -9.69
N LEU A 214 32.55 18.97 -9.08
CA LEU A 214 31.55 18.20 -9.77
C LEU A 214 30.23 18.99 -9.82
N HIS A 215 29.56 18.96 -10.96
CA HIS A 215 28.23 19.54 -11.16
C HIS A 215 27.27 18.43 -11.58
N THR A 216 26.07 18.43 -10.98
CA THR A 216 25.06 17.45 -11.30
C THR A 216 24.68 17.47 -12.78
N THR A 217 24.38 16.27 -13.30
CA THR A 217 23.78 16.09 -14.61
C THR A 217 22.29 16.40 -14.63
N ASN A 218 21.65 16.56 -13.46
CA ASN A 218 20.23 16.88 -13.36
C ASN A 218 19.97 18.39 -13.43
N TYR A 219 19.52 18.85 -14.60
CA TYR A 219 19.23 20.26 -14.84
C TYR A 219 17.94 20.77 -14.20
N LEU A 220 17.15 19.90 -13.52
CA LEU A 220 16.04 20.37 -12.70
C LEU A 220 16.52 21.09 -11.43
N ILE A 221 17.66 20.64 -10.88
CA ILE A 221 18.18 21.15 -9.59
C ILE A 221 19.40 22.06 -9.74
N ASN A 222 20.05 22.09 -10.92
CA ASN A 222 21.20 22.95 -11.17
C ASN A 222 21.25 23.43 -12.63
N GLY A 223 21.20 24.73 -12.82
CA GLY A 223 21.18 25.37 -14.13
C GLY A 223 22.56 25.79 -14.67
N TRP A 224 23.68 25.18 -14.26
CA TRP A 224 25.01 25.60 -14.66
C TRP A 224 25.28 25.48 -16.18
N ARG A 225 24.65 24.48 -16.85
CA ARG A 225 24.69 24.33 -18.32
C ARG A 225 23.40 24.78 -19.01
N SER A 226 22.25 24.61 -18.36
CA SER A 226 20.96 24.99 -18.92
C SER A 226 20.01 25.39 -17.82
N ARG A 227 19.50 26.65 -17.90
CA ARG A 227 18.57 27.20 -16.91
C ARG A 227 17.10 26.93 -17.26
N GLY A 228 16.81 26.47 -18.48
CA GLY A 228 15.43 26.29 -18.97
C GLY A 228 14.63 25.17 -18.28
N TYR A 229 15.31 24.33 -17.50
CA TYR A 229 14.65 23.20 -16.83
C TYR A 229 14.50 23.36 -15.31
N ILE A 230 15.11 24.39 -14.71
CA ILE A 230 15.10 24.55 -13.25
C ILE A 230 13.68 24.49 -12.70
N ASN A 231 13.48 23.63 -11.70
CA ASN A 231 12.28 23.49 -10.93
C ASN A 231 12.63 23.61 -9.43
N LYS A 232 12.12 24.67 -8.79
CA LYS A 232 12.41 24.95 -7.37
C LYS A 232 11.85 23.91 -6.40
N ASP A 233 10.86 23.14 -6.86
CA ASP A 233 10.20 22.09 -6.06
C ASP A 233 10.88 20.72 -6.27
N ALA A 234 11.79 20.60 -7.29
CA ALA A 234 12.44 19.33 -7.62
C ALA A 234 13.68 19.07 -6.75
N HIS A 235 13.89 17.77 -6.43
CA HIS A 235 14.98 17.25 -5.62
C HIS A 235 15.56 16.00 -6.28
N GLY A 236 16.88 15.98 -6.50
CA GLY A 236 17.59 14.82 -7.05
C GLY A 236 16.94 14.27 -8.34
N ILE A 237 17.03 13.03 -8.68
CA ILE A 237 17.77 11.91 -8.09
C ILE A 237 18.87 11.48 -9.07
N LYS A 238 18.49 11.02 -10.29
CA LYS A 238 19.47 10.51 -11.27
C LYS A 238 18.99 10.68 -12.71
N THR A 239 19.92 11.05 -13.59
CA THR A 239 19.75 11.05 -15.06
C THR A 239 20.35 9.80 -15.67
N GLY A 240 19.82 9.37 -16.82
CA GLY A 240 20.38 8.30 -17.65
C GLY A 240 20.30 8.67 -19.13
N SER A 241 21.33 8.33 -19.90
CA SER A 241 21.31 8.50 -21.35
C SER A 241 22.30 7.57 -22.02
N THR A 242 21.83 6.83 -23.02
CA THR A 242 22.60 6.13 -24.05
C THR A 242 21.89 6.29 -25.40
N SER A 243 22.51 5.92 -26.52
CA SER A 243 21.84 5.93 -27.82
C SER A 243 20.59 5.06 -27.84
N ASP A 244 20.61 3.93 -27.15
CA ASP A 244 19.55 2.93 -27.16
C ASP A 244 18.45 3.21 -26.12
N ALA A 245 18.84 3.72 -24.94
CA ALA A 245 17.90 4.11 -23.89
C ALA A 245 17.15 5.42 -24.19
N GLY A 246 17.73 6.30 -25.02
CA GLY A 246 17.30 7.69 -25.07
C GLY A 246 17.67 8.44 -23.79
N HIS A 247 16.86 9.41 -23.40
CA HIS A 247 17.03 10.20 -22.18
C HIS A 247 16.05 9.76 -21.10
N CYS A 248 16.57 9.43 -19.91
CA CYS A 248 15.84 8.94 -18.77
C CYS A 248 16.08 9.83 -17.55
N LEU A 249 15.09 9.92 -16.66
CA LEU A 249 15.19 10.71 -15.43
C LEU A 249 14.35 10.08 -14.32
N VAL A 250 14.94 9.94 -13.14
CA VAL A 250 14.23 9.77 -11.88
C VAL A 250 14.44 11.03 -11.05
N SER A 251 13.37 11.63 -10.56
CA SER A 251 13.42 12.84 -9.76
C SER A 251 12.24 12.85 -8.78
N SER A 252 12.42 13.49 -7.63
CA SER A 252 11.32 13.79 -6.71
C SER A 252 11.01 15.29 -6.73
N ALA A 253 9.82 15.66 -6.26
CA ALA A 253 9.45 17.06 -6.10
C ALA A 253 8.48 17.21 -4.92
N GLN A 254 8.62 18.32 -4.17
CA GLN A 254 7.77 18.62 -3.03
C GLN A 254 7.18 20.02 -3.13
N ARG A 255 5.86 20.14 -2.97
CA ARG A 255 5.13 21.42 -2.91
C ARG A 255 4.09 21.35 -1.79
N GLY A 256 4.37 22.04 -0.68
CA GLY A 256 3.53 21.94 0.52
C GLY A 256 3.52 20.53 1.10
N SER A 257 2.34 19.94 1.29
CA SER A 257 2.17 18.56 1.76
C SER A 257 2.31 17.50 0.66
N LEU A 258 2.28 17.92 -0.62
CA LEU A 258 2.39 17.00 -1.74
C LEU A 258 3.86 16.67 -2.03
N SER A 259 4.17 15.40 -2.12
CA SER A 259 5.50 14.91 -2.49
C SER A 259 5.34 13.83 -3.56
N PHE A 260 6.00 14.03 -4.71
CA PHE A 260 5.92 13.11 -5.84
C PHE A 260 7.29 12.55 -6.21
N LEU A 261 7.30 11.28 -6.59
CA LEU A 261 8.40 10.62 -7.25
C LEU A 261 8.02 10.35 -8.71
N SER A 262 8.85 10.84 -9.65
CA SER A 262 8.65 10.68 -11.08
C SER A 262 9.75 9.79 -11.67
N VAL A 263 9.35 8.85 -12.53
CA VAL A 263 10.24 8.05 -13.37
C VAL A 263 9.82 8.26 -14.82
N VAL A 264 10.75 8.73 -15.66
CA VAL A 264 10.52 8.99 -17.09
C VAL A 264 11.61 8.29 -17.90
N LEU A 265 11.21 7.41 -18.83
CA LEU A 265 12.11 6.57 -19.61
C LEU A 265 11.93 6.76 -21.11
N GLY A 266 13.03 6.66 -21.84
CA GLY A 266 13.00 6.59 -23.30
C GLY A 266 12.55 7.88 -23.98
N CYS A 267 12.87 9.03 -23.41
CA CYS A 267 12.62 10.32 -24.03
C CYS A 267 13.60 10.63 -25.15
N GLU A 268 13.15 11.42 -26.10
CA GLU A 268 13.97 11.92 -27.18
C GLU A 268 14.65 13.24 -26.81
N ARG A 269 15.55 13.67 -27.67
CA ARG A 269 16.15 14.98 -27.70
C ARG A 269 15.69 15.66 -28.99
N LEU A 270 14.91 16.73 -28.84
CA LEU A 270 14.27 17.41 -29.95
C LEU A 270 15.01 18.71 -30.27
N THR A 271 15.17 19.00 -31.54
CA THR A 271 15.54 20.32 -32.02
C THR A 271 14.23 21.06 -32.35
N LEU A 272 13.96 22.16 -31.65
CA LEU A 272 12.79 22.99 -31.88
C LEU A 272 12.97 23.86 -33.12
N GLU A 273 11.88 24.49 -33.59
CA GLU A 273 11.90 25.35 -34.81
C GLU A 273 12.84 26.56 -34.68
N ASP A 274 13.08 27.06 -33.45
CA ASP A 274 14.01 28.13 -33.14
C ASP A 274 15.48 27.67 -33.05
N GLY A 275 15.75 26.38 -33.27
CA GLY A 275 17.06 25.74 -33.14
C GLY A 275 17.47 25.39 -31.70
N GLU A 276 16.64 25.65 -30.70
CA GLU A 276 16.91 25.21 -29.33
C GLU A 276 16.85 23.66 -29.26
N ILE A 277 17.79 23.07 -28.55
CA ILE A 277 17.79 21.62 -28.30
C ILE A 277 17.13 21.35 -26.94
N ARG A 278 16.02 20.63 -26.98
CA ARG A 278 15.26 20.27 -25.78
C ARG A 278 15.45 18.81 -25.45
N THR A 279 15.95 18.53 -24.23
CA THR A 279 16.01 17.18 -23.66
C THR A 279 14.68 16.89 -22.99
N MET A 280 13.88 16.01 -23.61
CA MET A 280 12.48 15.81 -23.23
C MET A 280 12.32 15.20 -21.85
N SER A 281 13.30 14.42 -21.34
CA SER A 281 13.19 13.86 -19.98
C SER A 281 13.04 14.93 -18.91
N PHE A 282 13.75 16.06 -18.98
CA PHE A 282 13.58 17.17 -18.03
C PHE A 282 12.27 17.93 -18.26
N TYR A 283 11.92 18.15 -19.51
CA TYR A 283 10.71 18.88 -19.88
C TYR A 283 9.46 18.13 -19.45
N GLU A 284 9.39 16.83 -19.76
CA GLU A 284 8.24 16.00 -19.42
C GLU A 284 8.13 15.73 -17.91
N THR A 285 9.26 15.58 -17.21
CA THR A 285 9.24 15.48 -15.74
C THR A 285 8.66 16.74 -15.11
N ASN A 286 9.04 17.95 -15.58
CA ASN A 286 8.46 19.20 -15.11
C ASN A 286 6.95 19.29 -15.41
N ARG A 287 6.52 18.90 -16.59
CA ARG A 287 5.10 18.87 -16.95
C ARG A 287 4.33 17.92 -16.02
N LEU A 288 4.90 16.75 -15.77
CA LEU A 288 4.28 15.73 -14.94
C LEU A 288 4.16 16.17 -13.47
N PHE A 289 5.20 16.80 -12.92
CA PHE A 289 5.14 17.37 -11.58
C PHE A 289 4.10 18.49 -11.48
N ASN A 290 4.10 19.45 -12.40
CA ASN A 290 3.13 20.53 -12.39
C ASN A 290 1.71 20.00 -12.53
N TRP A 291 1.49 19.06 -13.45
CA TRP A 291 0.19 18.41 -13.61
C TRP A 291 -0.27 17.72 -12.33
N GLY A 292 0.62 17.00 -11.63
CA GLY A 292 0.31 16.37 -10.34
C GLY A 292 -0.06 17.40 -9.26
N PHE A 293 0.75 18.46 -9.09
CA PHE A 293 0.51 19.50 -8.10
C PHE A 293 -0.75 20.34 -8.38
N ASP A 294 -1.07 20.58 -9.65
CA ASP A 294 -2.20 21.40 -10.02
C ASP A 294 -3.53 20.65 -9.95
N ASN A 295 -3.49 19.33 -10.07
CA ASN A 295 -4.70 18.51 -10.22
C ASN A 295 -5.02 17.61 -9.01
N PHE A 296 -4.11 17.47 -8.05
CA PHE A 296 -4.32 16.59 -6.89
C PHE A 296 -4.14 17.34 -5.57
N SER A 297 -4.86 16.88 -4.56
CA SER A 297 -4.71 17.35 -3.18
C SER A 297 -5.11 16.26 -2.20
N TYR A 298 -4.56 16.30 -0.99
CA TYR A 298 -5.04 15.49 0.10
C TYR A 298 -6.40 15.98 0.57
N LYS A 299 -7.31 15.04 0.82
CA LYS A 299 -8.66 15.31 1.34
C LYS A 299 -9.01 14.32 2.43
N THR A 300 -9.49 14.83 3.55
CA THR A 300 -10.12 14.01 4.58
C THR A 300 -11.45 13.50 4.04
N VAL A 301 -11.57 12.20 3.86
CA VAL A 301 -12.75 11.55 3.25
C VAL A 301 -13.62 10.81 4.25
N VAL A 302 -13.07 10.51 5.42
CA VAL A 302 -13.75 9.89 6.57
C VAL A 302 -13.13 10.45 7.84
N THR A 303 -13.95 10.71 8.85
CA THR A 303 -13.49 11.09 10.18
C THR A 303 -13.80 10.00 11.20
N ALA A 304 -12.98 9.88 12.23
CA ALA A 304 -13.17 8.91 13.31
C ALA A 304 -14.49 9.12 14.08
N ASP A 305 -15.05 10.33 14.04
CA ASP A 305 -16.30 10.66 14.69
C ASP A 305 -17.56 10.29 13.88
N GLU A 306 -17.41 9.80 12.66
CA GLU A 306 -18.53 9.32 11.86
C GLU A 306 -19.06 7.99 12.39
N TYR A 307 -20.39 7.82 12.33
CA TYR A 307 -21.10 6.60 12.71
C TYR A 307 -21.82 6.01 11.48
N PRO A 308 -21.11 5.39 10.56
CA PRO A 308 -21.65 5.01 9.25
C PRO A 308 -22.68 3.89 9.33
N LYS A 309 -22.69 3.08 10.39
CA LYS A 309 -23.58 1.93 10.48
C LYS A 309 -23.87 1.48 11.90
N GLU A 310 -25.11 0.99 12.09
CA GLU A 310 -25.49 0.17 13.23
C GLU A 310 -25.37 -1.31 12.86
N VAL A 311 -24.77 -2.09 13.75
CA VAL A 311 -24.55 -3.53 13.59
C VAL A 311 -25.47 -4.27 14.56
N PRO A 312 -26.32 -5.19 14.09
CA PRO A 312 -27.19 -5.95 14.98
C PRO A 312 -26.36 -6.86 15.89
N VAL A 313 -26.75 -6.93 17.17
CA VAL A 313 -26.08 -7.76 18.18
C VAL A 313 -27.03 -8.84 18.66
N SER A 314 -26.56 -10.08 18.67
CA SER A 314 -27.25 -11.23 19.22
C SER A 314 -26.78 -11.52 20.66
N LEU A 315 -27.58 -12.25 21.42
CA LEU A 315 -27.31 -12.67 22.80
C LEU A 315 -27.16 -11.49 23.78
N SER A 316 -27.68 -10.32 23.44
CA SER A 316 -27.72 -9.14 24.32
C SER A 316 -29.15 -8.62 24.46
N LYS A 317 -29.34 -7.73 25.45
CA LYS A 317 -30.57 -6.91 25.58
C LYS A 317 -30.50 -5.68 24.67
N THR A 318 -29.29 -5.26 24.32
CA THR A 318 -29.02 -4.20 23.33
C THR A 318 -29.06 -4.81 21.95
N GLU A 319 -29.93 -4.34 21.10
CA GLU A 319 -30.17 -4.92 19.77
C GLU A 319 -29.11 -4.54 18.75
N HIS A 320 -28.44 -3.39 18.91
CA HIS A 320 -27.47 -2.85 17.97
C HIS A 320 -26.28 -2.23 18.69
N VAL A 321 -25.14 -2.21 18.02
CA VAL A 321 -23.96 -1.44 18.37
C VAL A 321 -23.60 -0.55 17.19
N THR A 322 -23.30 0.72 17.42
CA THR A 322 -22.77 1.61 16.39
C THR A 322 -21.29 1.35 16.18
N VAL A 323 -20.85 1.45 14.93
CA VAL A 323 -19.44 1.38 14.57
C VAL A 323 -18.97 2.75 14.10
N HIS A 324 -17.70 3.03 14.32
CA HIS A 324 -17.01 4.22 13.82
C HIS A 324 -15.68 3.83 13.18
N PRO A 325 -15.12 4.64 12.25
CA PRO A 325 -13.80 4.42 11.71
C PRO A 325 -12.72 4.46 12.79
N ALA A 326 -11.69 3.62 12.66
CA ALA A 326 -10.60 3.53 13.63
C ALA A 326 -9.78 4.83 13.73
N GLN A 327 -9.75 5.60 12.64
CA GLN A 327 -9.02 6.88 12.51
C GLN A 327 -9.58 7.72 11.37
N ASP A 328 -9.19 8.98 11.33
CA ASP A 328 -9.41 9.82 10.15
C ASP A 328 -8.70 9.24 8.95
N VAL A 329 -9.33 9.33 7.79
CA VAL A 329 -8.75 8.86 6.51
C VAL A 329 -8.56 10.05 5.61
N GLU A 330 -7.30 10.38 5.35
CA GLU A 330 -6.87 11.37 4.39
C GLU A 330 -6.26 10.67 3.18
N ILE A 331 -6.70 11.01 1.98
CA ILE A 331 -6.21 10.41 0.73
C ILE A 331 -5.88 11.46 -0.30
N LEU A 332 -4.89 11.13 -1.14
CA LEU A 332 -4.61 11.90 -2.34
C LEU A 332 -5.65 11.60 -3.40
N MET A 333 -6.33 12.62 -3.89
CA MET A 333 -7.35 12.46 -4.93
C MET A 333 -7.43 13.67 -5.86
N PRO A 334 -7.98 13.50 -7.09
CA PRO A 334 -8.19 14.59 -8.00
C PRO A 334 -8.99 15.74 -7.38
N ASN A 335 -8.62 16.99 -7.71
CA ASN A 335 -9.26 18.19 -7.16
C ASN A 335 -10.76 18.27 -7.49
N GLY A 336 -11.17 17.71 -8.64
CA GLY A 336 -12.57 17.66 -9.07
C GLY A 336 -13.45 16.64 -8.32
N LEU A 337 -12.85 15.74 -7.52
CA LEU A 337 -13.60 14.77 -6.71
C LEU A 337 -13.73 15.23 -5.27
N SER A 338 -14.81 14.83 -4.62
CA SER A 338 -15.08 15.07 -3.20
C SER A 338 -15.26 13.75 -2.42
N ALA A 339 -15.26 13.80 -1.09
CA ALA A 339 -15.54 12.64 -0.26
C ALA A 339 -16.92 12.01 -0.54
N GLY A 340 -17.88 12.82 -1.02
CA GLY A 340 -19.23 12.37 -1.37
C GLY A 340 -19.31 11.56 -2.67
N ASP A 341 -18.29 11.65 -3.53
CA ASP A 341 -18.24 10.90 -4.80
C ASP A 341 -17.71 9.47 -4.59
N LEU A 342 -17.11 9.18 -3.41
CA LEU A 342 -16.58 7.86 -3.10
C LEU A 342 -17.71 6.89 -2.70
N VAL A 343 -17.67 5.71 -3.28
CA VAL A 343 -18.49 4.59 -2.85
C VAL A 343 -17.90 4.02 -1.57
N ARG A 344 -18.75 3.94 -0.51
CA ARG A 344 -18.39 3.37 0.79
C ARG A 344 -18.94 1.95 0.89
N ASP A 345 -18.11 0.95 0.73
CA ASP A 345 -18.48 -0.45 0.92
C ASP A 345 -18.11 -0.92 2.33
N ILE A 346 -19.12 -1.35 3.11
CA ILE A 346 -18.95 -1.77 4.50
C ILE A 346 -19.14 -3.27 4.60
N GLN A 347 -18.06 -3.98 4.92
CA GLN A 347 -18.02 -5.41 5.16
C GLN A 347 -17.88 -5.67 6.67
N LEU A 348 -18.91 -6.31 7.25
CA LEU A 348 -18.92 -6.67 8.67
C LEU A 348 -18.34 -8.07 8.88
N THR A 349 -17.63 -8.28 10.00
CA THR A 349 -17.10 -9.59 10.42
C THR A 349 -18.19 -10.60 10.76
N GLY A 350 -19.43 -10.10 11.01
CA GLY A 350 -20.63 -10.90 11.24
C GLY A 350 -21.86 -10.00 11.31
N SER A 351 -23.02 -10.54 10.93
CA SER A 351 -24.31 -9.83 11.10
C SER A 351 -25.42 -10.87 11.32
N PRO A 352 -25.93 -11.01 12.57
CA PRO A 352 -25.58 -10.27 13.79
C PRO A 352 -24.22 -10.66 14.40
N VAL A 353 -23.60 -9.74 15.16
CA VAL A 353 -22.43 -10.01 15.99
C VAL A 353 -22.90 -10.58 17.34
N GLU A 354 -22.21 -11.58 17.87
CA GLU A 354 -22.55 -12.14 19.19
C GLU A 354 -21.94 -11.31 20.32
N ALA A 355 -22.77 -10.97 21.31
CA ALA A 355 -22.31 -10.35 22.57
C ALA A 355 -21.51 -11.38 23.42
N PRO A 356 -20.51 -10.93 24.23
CA PRO A 356 -20.18 -9.53 24.50
C PRO A 356 -19.39 -8.87 23.38
N VAL A 357 -19.60 -7.57 23.17
CA VAL A 357 -18.82 -6.71 22.29
C VAL A 357 -18.12 -5.67 23.15
N SER A 358 -16.82 -5.50 22.98
CA SER A 358 -16.05 -4.49 23.70
C SER A 358 -15.88 -3.23 22.87
N LYS A 359 -15.94 -2.06 23.53
CA LYS A 359 -15.59 -0.79 22.90
C LYS A 359 -14.20 -0.88 22.25
N GLY A 360 -14.06 -0.41 20.99
CA GLY A 360 -12.84 -0.51 20.21
C GLY A 360 -12.62 -1.88 19.55
N GLN A 361 -13.50 -2.85 19.73
CA GLN A 361 -13.43 -4.13 19.02
C GLN A 361 -13.70 -3.91 17.52
N LYS A 362 -12.85 -4.46 16.66
CA LYS A 362 -13.05 -4.44 15.20
C LYS A 362 -14.26 -5.29 14.83
N LEU A 363 -15.27 -4.69 14.22
CA LEU A 363 -16.51 -5.32 13.78
C LEU A 363 -16.67 -5.34 12.25
N GLY A 364 -15.77 -4.70 11.52
CA GLY A 364 -15.83 -4.66 10.07
C GLY A 364 -14.73 -3.82 9.48
N THR A 365 -14.88 -3.58 8.18
CA THR A 365 -13.96 -2.75 7.39
C THR A 365 -14.79 -1.94 6.41
N MET A 366 -14.43 -0.68 6.21
CA MET A 366 -15.01 0.19 5.19
C MET A 366 -13.96 0.41 4.09
N THR A 367 -14.34 0.08 2.86
CA THR A 367 -13.53 0.32 1.65
C THR A 367 -14.08 1.53 0.91
N LEU A 368 -13.21 2.45 0.55
CA LEU A 368 -13.52 3.66 -0.21
C LEU A 368 -13.05 3.46 -1.64
N SER A 369 -13.96 3.60 -2.61
CA SER A 369 -13.64 3.39 -4.02
C SER A 369 -14.34 4.40 -4.92
N TYR A 370 -13.76 4.63 -6.11
CA TYR A 370 -14.36 5.43 -7.18
C TYR A 370 -13.98 4.83 -8.53
N ASN A 371 -14.97 4.64 -9.41
CA ASN A 371 -14.79 4.04 -10.75
C ASN A 371 -14.00 2.71 -10.72
N GLY A 372 -14.23 1.88 -9.70
CA GLY A 372 -13.55 0.57 -9.55
C GLY A 372 -12.13 0.64 -8.97
N LYS A 373 -11.55 1.84 -8.78
CA LYS A 373 -10.27 2.02 -8.08
C LYS A 373 -10.53 2.15 -6.58
N THR A 374 -9.83 1.35 -5.76
CA THR A 374 -9.82 1.51 -4.31
C THR A 374 -8.83 2.60 -3.93
N TYR A 375 -9.29 3.54 -3.09
CA TYR A 375 -8.48 4.65 -2.57
C TYR A 375 -7.99 4.40 -1.15
N ALA A 376 -8.85 3.82 -0.30
CA ALA A 376 -8.47 3.51 1.08
C ALA A 376 -9.35 2.40 1.67
N GLN A 377 -8.86 1.83 2.76
CA GLN A 377 -9.57 0.88 3.59
C GLN A 377 -9.34 1.24 5.07
N VAL A 378 -10.42 1.28 5.88
CA VAL A 378 -10.35 1.62 7.29
C VAL A 378 -11.15 0.61 8.11
N ASP A 379 -10.62 0.24 9.26
CA ASP A 379 -11.30 -0.63 10.19
C ASP A 379 -12.47 0.09 10.88
N LEU A 380 -13.56 -0.63 11.11
CA LEU A 380 -14.72 -0.16 11.83
C LEU A 380 -14.73 -0.76 13.24
N LEU A 381 -14.70 0.09 14.24
CA LEU A 381 -14.61 -0.25 15.66
C LEU A 381 -15.95 -0.03 16.36
N ALA A 382 -16.25 -0.87 17.36
CA ALA A 382 -17.41 -0.70 18.22
C ALA A 382 -17.30 0.59 19.05
N SER A 383 -18.35 1.42 19.07
CA SER A 383 -18.37 2.71 19.78
C SER A 383 -18.57 2.55 21.29
N ASN A 384 -19.16 1.44 21.73
CA ASN A 384 -19.50 1.16 23.12
C ASN A 384 -19.45 -0.34 23.44
N ASP A 385 -19.39 -0.65 24.74
CA ASP A 385 -19.51 -2.01 25.24
C ASP A 385 -20.97 -2.50 25.12
N VAL A 386 -21.13 -3.77 24.78
CA VAL A 386 -22.44 -4.46 24.77
C VAL A 386 -22.32 -5.78 25.52
N ASP A 387 -22.95 -5.84 26.69
CA ASP A 387 -22.89 -7.02 27.53
C ASP A 387 -23.76 -8.17 26.99
N ALA A 388 -23.26 -9.40 27.20
CA ALA A 388 -24.04 -10.59 26.93
C ALA A 388 -25.16 -10.80 27.97
N SER A 389 -26.35 -11.11 27.50
CA SER A 389 -27.46 -11.50 28.36
C SER A 389 -27.30 -12.92 28.89
N LYS A 390 -27.15 -13.09 30.20
CA LYS A 390 -27.04 -14.41 30.86
C LYS A 390 -28.17 -15.38 30.46
N LEU A 391 -29.38 -14.84 30.30
CA LEU A 391 -30.54 -15.64 29.92
C LEU A 391 -30.46 -16.12 28.46
N LEU A 392 -30.12 -15.22 27.54
CA LEU A 392 -30.05 -15.57 26.12
C LEU A 392 -28.87 -16.50 25.84
N THR A 393 -27.72 -16.31 26.48
CA THR A 393 -26.57 -17.21 26.38
C THR A 393 -26.92 -18.58 26.96
N PHE A 394 -27.58 -18.66 28.11
CA PHE A 394 -28.06 -19.93 28.66
C PHE A 394 -28.98 -20.69 27.68
N TRP A 395 -29.97 -20.00 27.08
CA TRP A 395 -30.86 -20.64 26.10
C TRP A 395 -30.14 -21.07 24.82
N ARG A 396 -29.18 -20.29 24.35
CA ARG A 396 -28.30 -20.70 23.23
C ARG A 396 -27.56 -22.00 23.57
N ASP A 397 -26.94 -22.05 24.76
CA ASP A 397 -26.14 -23.20 25.19
C ASP A 397 -27.00 -24.44 25.37
N VAL A 398 -28.21 -24.28 25.90
CA VAL A 398 -29.23 -25.35 25.95
C VAL A 398 -29.58 -25.83 24.55
N LYS A 399 -29.86 -24.91 23.63
CA LYS A 399 -30.17 -25.27 22.23
C LYS A 399 -29.00 -25.99 21.55
N LEU A 400 -27.77 -25.52 21.75
CA LEU A 400 -26.57 -26.16 21.22
C LEU A 400 -26.33 -27.54 21.85
N PHE A 401 -26.59 -27.70 23.14
CA PHE A 401 -26.51 -29.00 23.82
C PHE A 401 -27.45 -30.02 23.18
N PHE A 402 -28.74 -29.66 23.01
CA PHE A 402 -29.70 -30.56 22.35
C PHE A 402 -29.50 -30.72 20.86
N ALA A 403 -28.76 -29.85 20.20
CA ALA A 403 -28.39 -29.98 18.80
C ALA A 403 -27.27 -31.00 18.55
N ARG A 404 -26.50 -31.38 19.59
CA ARG A 404 -25.39 -32.37 19.48
C ARG A 404 -25.93 -33.71 19.06
N PRO A 405 -25.32 -34.41 18.07
CA PRO A 405 -25.81 -35.68 17.56
C PRO A 405 -25.89 -36.78 18.64
N VAL A 406 -24.92 -36.76 19.56
CA VAL A 406 -24.92 -37.72 20.71
C VAL A 406 -26.13 -37.51 21.61
N VAL A 407 -26.49 -36.25 21.93
CA VAL A 407 -27.66 -35.97 22.77
C VAL A 407 -28.97 -36.33 22.10
N LYS A 408 -29.08 -36.15 20.78
CA LYS A 408 -30.23 -36.59 19.99
C LYS A 408 -30.38 -38.11 20.01
N ILE A 409 -29.28 -38.86 19.84
CA ILE A 409 -29.27 -40.30 19.88
C ILE A 409 -29.68 -40.78 21.26
N VAL A 410 -29.10 -40.23 22.35
CA VAL A 410 -29.48 -40.59 23.75
C VAL A 410 -30.94 -40.25 24.02
N GLY A 411 -31.43 -39.08 23.52
CA GLY A 411 -32.83 -38.72 23.65
C GLY A 411 -33.80 -39.68 22.99
N VAL A 412 -33.45 -40.15 21.77
CA VAL A 412 -34.25 -41.20 21.09
C VAL A 412 -34.22 -42.52 21.84
N ILE A 413 -33.07 -42.95 22.36
CA ILE A 413 -32.96 -44.19 23.16
C ILE A 413 -33.82 -44.05 24.42
N LEU A 414 -33.78 -42.95 25.15
CA LEU A 414 -34.60 -42.72 26.33
C LEU A 414 -36.08 -42.71 25.98
N LEU A 415 -36.48 -42.06 24.89
CA LEU A 415 -37.86 -42.07 24.42
C LEU A 415 -38.36 -43.49 24.14
N VAL A 416 -37.58 -44.30 23.44
CA VAL A 416 -37.88 -45.70 23.16
C VAL A 416 -38.02 -46.50 24.46
N LEU A 417 -37.11 -46.32 25.43
CA LEU A 417 -37.19 -46.95 26.73
C LEU A 417 -38.46 -46.57 27.52
N VAL A 418 -38.85 -45.30 27.52
CA VAL A 418 -40.07 -44.82 28.14
C VAL A 418 -41.29 -45.45 27.47
N VAL A 419 -41.33 -45.48 26.13
CA VAL A 419 -42.43 -46.15 25.40
C VAL A 419 -42.51 -47.63 25.72
N LEU A 420 -41.36 -48.32 25.76
CA LEU A 420 -41.33 -49.76 26.16
C LEU A 420 -41.81 -49.95 27.62
N LEU A 421 -41.43 -49.12 28.54
CA LEU A 421 -41.92 -49.15 29.93
C LEU A 421 -43.42 -48.90 30.03
N LEU A 422 -43.97 -47.96 29.25
CA LEU A 422 -45.42 -47.71 29.20
C LEU A 422 -46.17 -48.89 28.59
N LEU A 423 -45.65 -49.48 27.52
CA LEU A 423 -46.21 -50.71 26.91
C LEU A 423 -46.13 -51.89 27.89
N TRP A 424 -45.00 -52.06 28.57
CA TRP A 424 -44.84 -53.07 29.60
C TRP A 424 -45.86 -52.91 30.74
N LYS A 425 -46.07 -51.68 31.23
CA LYS A 425 -47.08 -51.36 32.26
C LYS A 425 -48.51 -51.60 31.77
N LEU A 426 -48.83 -51.33 30.53
CA LEU A 426 -50.12 -51.61 29.90
C LEU A 426 -50.39 -53.11 29.76
N VAL A 427 -49.40 -53.90 29.37
CA VAL A 427 -49.55 -55.31 29.16
C VAL A 427 -49.53 -56.12 30.48
N PHE A 428 -48.64 -55.75 31.41
CA PHE A 428 -48.44 -56.51 32.67
C PHE A 428 -49.06 -55.83 33.89
N GLY A 429 -49.47 -54.57 33.83
CA GLY A 429 -50.08 -53.85 34.96
C GLY A 429 -51.55 -54.21 35.22
N ARG A 430 -52.20 -55.01 34.41
CA ARG A 430 -53.62 -55.40 34.56
C ARG A 430 -53.86 -56.70 35.38
N ARG A 431 -52.89 -57.18 36.18
CA ARG A 431 -53.07 -58.42 37.00
C ARG A 431 -52.85 -58.19 38.50
N ARG A 432 -53.59 -57.22 39.11
CA ARG A 432 -53.72 -57.20 40.59
C ARG A 432 -54.96 -56.48 41.05
N TYR A 433 -56.18 -56.97 40.66
CA TYR A 433 -57.40 -56.68 41.36
C TYR A 433 -58.39 -57.82 41.13
N ARG A 434 -58.14 -58.98 41.76
CA ARG A 434 -59.16 -60.01 42.04
C ARG A 434 -58.56 -60.99 43.03
N TYR A 435 -58.91 -60.75 44.33
CA TYR A 435 -59.29 -61.88 45.27
C TYR A 435 -59.41 -61.23 46.64
N GLY A 436 -60.58 -61.57 47.26
CA GLY A 436 -60.81 -61.35 48.72
C GLY A 436 -62.24 -60.90 49.11
N ARG A 437 -63.18 -61.79 48.81
CA ARG A 437 -64.51 -61.79 49.37
C ARG A 437 -64.61 -62.89 50.45
N SER A 438 -64.80 -62.54 51.70
CA SER A 438 -65.46 -63.39 52.73
C SER A 438 -65.83 -62.52 53.91
N VAL A 439 -67.09 -62.26 54.11
CA VAL A 439 -68.07 -62.83 55.04
C VAL A 439 -67.59 -62.93 56.52
N GLY A 440 -68.22 -62.21 57.42
CA GLY A 440 -68.09 -62.34 58.87
C GLY A 440 -68.96 -61.34 59.66
N ARG A 441 -70.15 -61.79 60.02
CA ARG A 441 -71.20 -61.27 60.85
C ARG A 441 -70.73 -61.06 62.31
N GLY A 442 -71.29 -60.08 63.01
CA GLY A 442 -71.44 -60.12 64.48
C GLY A 442 -71.15 -58.73 65.11
N ARG A 443 -72.10 -57.95 65.30
CA ARG A 443 -73.00 -57.74 66.49
C ARG A 443 -72.32 -57.10 67.69
N ASN A 444 -72.84 -55.96 68.04
CA ASN A 444 -73.19 -55.37 69.31
C ASN A 444 -72.29 -54.37 70.05
N GLN A 445 -72.97 -53.27 70.34
CA GLN A 445 -73.01 -52.50 71.61
C GLN A 445 -71.67 -51.80 71.98
N GLY A 446 -71.62 -50.59 72.29
CA GLY A 446 -72.44 -49.66 72.95
C GLY A 446 -71.54 -48.72 73.77
N TYR A 447 -72.05 -47.57 74.03
CA TYR A 447 -71.70 -46.61 75.12
C TYR A 447 -70.59 -45.55 74.82
N ARG A 448 -71.05 -44.33 74.59
CA ARG A 448 -71.06 -43.17 75.46
C ARG A 448 -69.77 -42.67 76.12
N GLY A 449 -69.49 -41.43 75.88
CA GLY A 449 -68.94 -40.49 76.90
C GLY A 449 -67.91 -39.54 76.30
N ARG A 450 -68.33 -38.38 75.86
CA ARG A 450 -68.28 -37.06 76.54
C ARG A 450 -66.92 -36.60 77.01
N ARG A 451 -66.63 -35.44 76.40
CA ARG A 451 -66.06 -34.17 76.94
C ARG A 451 -64.55 -33.99 76.99
N ARG A 452 -64.21 -32.90 76.33
CA ARG A 452 -63.54 -31.64 76.79
C ARG A 452 -62.10 -31.81 77.28
N PHE A 453 -61.19 -31.13 76.68
CA PHE A 453 -60.93 -29.68 76.67
C PHE A 453 -60.24 -29.32 75.37
#